data_d87d2f5e8565265ce7eb4dd73049ecf4
#
_entry.id   d87d2f5e8565265ce7eb4dd73049ecf4
#
_cell.length_a   1.000
_cell.length_b   1.000
_cell.length_c   1.000
_cell.angle_alpha   90.00
_cell.angle_beta   90.00
_cell.angle_gamma   90.00
#
_symmetry.space_group_name_H-M   'P 1'
#
loop_
_entity.id
_entity.type
_entity.pdbx_description
1 polymer ?
#
loop_
_entity_poly.entity_id
_entity_poly.type
_entity_poly.pdbx_seq_one_letter_code
_entity_poly.pdbx_strand_id
1 'polypeptide(L)'
;MSVYTNNAYGQIFISDLAIAKVAANAAKESYGIVELAKPSEWRFLSRYFNFKRGANGVKVTTYGSRIYVDVSVVMKYGVSINAVAEALREEVKYKLEVFTGMLVDSVNVNVIGVKL
;
A
#
# COMPACT_ATOMS: atom_id res chain seq x y z
N MET A 1 6.87 -6.38 -11.20
CA MET A 1 8.25 -6.49 -10.71
C MET A 1 8.25 -6.93 -9.25
N SER A 2 9.40 -7.23 -8.74
CA SER A 2 9.54 -7.72 -7.37
C SER A 2 10.87 -7.24 -6.80
N VAL A 3 10.99 -7.30 -5.47
CA VAL A 3 12.18 -6.86 -4.76
C VAL A 3 12.98 -8.10 -4.36
N TYR A 4 14.28 -8.02 -4.49
CA TYR A 4 15.16 -9.06 -4.01
C TYR A 4 16.44 -8.48 -3.43
N THR A 5 17.01 -9.21 -2.46
CA THR A 5 18.28 -8.86 -1.83
C THR A 5 19.27 -9.97 -2.02
N ASN A 6 20.53 -9.59 -2.14
CA ASN A 6 21.64 -10.52 -2.28
C ASN A 6 22.59 -10.39 -1.10
N ASN A 7 23.15 -11.51 -0.68
CA ASN A 7 24.26 -11.53 0.28
C ASN A 7 25.17 -12.71 -0.03
N ALA A 8 26.20 -12.92 0.80
CA ALA A 8 27.16 -14.01 0.61
C ALA A 8 26.53 -15.42 0.69
N TYR A 9 25.33 -15.53 1.26
CA TYR A 9 24.66 -16.82 1.48
C TYR A 9 23.55 -17.10 0.47
N GLY A 10 23.27 -16.17 -0.42
CA GLY A 10 22.25 -16.38 -1.44
C GLY A 10 21.44 -15.15 -1.74
N GLN A 11 20.29 -15.38 -2.36
CA GLN A 11 19.41 -14.34 -2.83
C GLN A 11 18.02 -14.53 -2.22
N ILE A 12 17.42 -13.43 -1.75
CA ILE A 12 16.05 -13.42 -1.24
C ILE A 12 15.20 -12.67 -2.24
N PHE A 13 14.10 -13.29 -2.65
CA PHE A 13 13.16 -12.72 -3.60
C PHE A 13 11.82 -12.49 -2.89
N ILE A 14 11.29 -11.26 -3.00
CA ILE A 14 10.01 -10.90 -2.41
C ILE A 14 9.09 -10.44 -3.53
N SER A 15 7.94 -11.11 -3.70
CA SER A 15 7.00 -10.78 -4.75
C SER A 15 6.22 -9.49 -4.45
N ASP A 16 5.78 -8.80 -5.49
CA ASP A 16 4.94 -7.61 -5.34
C ASP A 16 3.64 -7.93 -4.61
N LEU A 17 3.09 -9.13 -4.83
CA LEU A 17 1.88 -9.56 -4.16
C LEU A 17 2.09 -9.69 -2.64
N ALA A 18 3.23 -10.22 -2.21
CA ALA A 18 3.55 -10.33 -0.80
C ALA A 18 3.65 -8.94 -0.16
N ILE A 19 4.31 -8.01 -0.83
CA ILE A 19 4.44 -6.62 -0.37
C ILE A 19 3.05 -5.97 -0.28
N ALA A 20 2.21 -6.17 -1.30
CA ALA A 20 0.86 -5.62 -1.33
C ALA A 20 0.00 -6.15 -0.18
N LYS A 21 0.12 -7.43 0.15
CA LYS A 21 -0.63 -8.02 1.26
C LYS A 21 -0.22 -7.43 2.62
N VAL A 22 1.06 -7.23 2.82
CA VAL A 22 1.54 -6.60 4.06
C VAL A 22 1.07 -5.15 4.15
N ALA A 23 1.13 -4.41 3.04
CA ALA A 23 0.65 -3.04 3.00
C ALA A 23 -0.85 -2.96 3.25
N ALA A 24 -1.64 -3.86 2.65
CA ALA A 24 -3.08 -3.91 2.87
C ALA A 24 -3.41 -4.20 4.33
N ASN A 25 -2.70 -5.12 4.95
CA ASN A 25 -2.90 -5.46 6.35
C ASN A 25 -2.57 -4.28 7.28
N ALA A 26 -1.46 -3.60 7.00
CA ALA A 26 -1.09 -2.39 7.75
C ALA A 26 -2.15 -1.30 7.61
N ALA A 27 -2.68 -1.11 6.40
CA ALA A 27 -3.72 -0.12 6.15
C ALA A 27 -5.00 -0.43 6.92
N LYS A 28 -5.41 -1.69 6.96
CA LYS A 28 -6.62 -2.11 7.68
C LYS A 28 -6.52 -1.87 9.18
N GLU A 29 -5.33 -1.96 9.73
CA GLU A 29 -5.10 -1.74 11.16
C GLU A 29 -5.01 -0.26 11.54
N SER A 30 -4.89 0.63 10.57
CA SER A 30 -4.76 2.06 10.83
C SER A 30 -6.09 2.67 11.28
N TYR A 31 -6.00 3.57 12.25
CA TYR A 31 -7.17 4.29 12.76
C TYR A 31 -7.83 5.11 11.66
N GLY A 32 -9.16 5.09 11.65
CA GLY A 32 -9.95 5.91 10.72
C GLY A 32 -10.18 5.26 9.35
N ILE A 33 -9.58 4.13 9.07
CA ILE A 33 -9.78 3.40 7.83
C ILE A 33 -10.89 2.38 8.03
N VAL A 34 -11.94 2.50 7.22
CA VAL A 34 -13.08 1.58 7.27
C VAL A 34 -12.83 0.36 6.40
N GLU A 35 -12.40 0.59 5.16
CA GLU A 35 -12.12 -0.50 4.23
C GLU A 35 -11.18 -0.02 3.14
N LEU A 36 -10.60 -0.98 2.43
CA LEU A 36 -9.83 -0.72 1.22
C LEU A 36 -10.73 -0.80 0.01
N ALA A 37 -10.27 -0.28 -1.13
CA ALA A 37 -11.03 -0.31 -2.37
C ALA A 37 -11.37 -1.75 -2.76
N LYS A 38 -12.63 -1.99 -3.15
CA LYS A 38 -13.10 -3.29 -3.60
C LYS A 38 -12.76 -3.50 -5.08
N PRO A 39 -12.75 -4.76 -5.55
CA PRO A 39 -12.47 -5.04 -6.96
C PRO A 39 -13.38 -4.29 -7.94
N SER A 40 -14.66 -4.06 -7.58
CA SER A 40 -15.60 -3.30 -8.41
C SER A 40 -15.21 -1.83 -8.52
N GLU A 41 -14.71 -1.25 -7.45
CA GLU A 41 -14.20 0.12 -7.41
C GLU A 41 -12.87 0.22 -8.12
N TRP A 42 -12.10 -0.85 -8.09
CA TRP A 42 -10.81 -0.97 -8.76
C TRP A 42 -10.92 -0.75 -10.27
N ARG A 43 -11.97 -1.32 -10.89
CA ARG A 43 -12.22 -1.12 -12.33
C ARG A 43 -12.39 0.35 -12.67
N PHE A 44 -13.11 1.08 -11.82
CA PHE A 44 -13.32 2.51 -12.00
C PHE A 44 -12.00 3.27 -11.84
N LEU A 45 -11.23 2.94 -10.80
CA LEU A 45 -9.97 3.60 -10.50
C LEU A 45 -8.88 3.29 -11.54
N SER A 46 -8.91 2.13 -12.16
CA SER A 46 -7.91 1.75 -13.17
C SER A 46 -7.91 2.66 -14.38
N ARG A 47 -9.03 3.36 -14.65
CA ARG A 47 -9.10 4.36 -15.72
C ARG A 47 -8.23 5.57 -15.44
N TYR A 48 -8.05 5.91 -14.17
CA TYR A 48 -7.35 7.12 -13.76
C TYR A 48 -5.93 6.85 -13.29
N PHE A 49 -5.69 5.68 -12.71
CA PHE A 49 -4.45 5.40 -12.00
C PHE A 49 -3.62 4.25 -12.57
N ASN A 50 -4.10 3.60 -13.62
CA ASN A 50 -3.35 2.54 -14.29
C ASN A 50 -2.90 1.43 -13.33
N PHE A 51 -3.82 0.94 -12.51
CA PHE A 51 -3.54 -0.11 -11.53
C PHE A 51 -3.20 -1.44 -12.18
N LYS A 52 -2.04 -1.97 -11.86
CA LYS A 52 -1.66 -3.35 -12.16
C LYS A 52 -2.01 -4.23 -10.96
N ARG A 53 -1.85 -5.55 -11.14
CA ARG A 53 -2.22 -6.51 -10.11
C ARG A 53 -1.61 -6.23 -8.76
N GLY A 54 -2.43 -6.27 -7.70
CA GLY A 54 -2.04 -6.14 -6.32
C GLY A 54 -3.12 -6.68 -5.41
N ALA A 55 -2.93 -6.62 -4.10
CA ALA A 55 -4.00 -6.89 -3.15
C ALA A 55 -5.06 -5.79 -3.27
N ASN A 56 -6.31 -6.13 -2.91
CA ASN A 56 -7.43 -5.19 -3.01
C ASN A 56 -7.10 -3.84 -2.37
N GLY A 57 -7.20 -2.78 -3.17
CA GLY A 57 -6.95 -1.42 -2.73
C GLY A 57 -5.48 -1.02 -2.65
N VAL A 58 -4.56 -1.93 -2.92
CA VAL A 58 -3.12 -1.63 -2.84
C VAL A 58 -2.45 -2.00 -4.14
N LYS A 59 -1.71 -1.05 -4.69
CA LYS A 59 -0.84 -1.26 -5.84
C LYS A 59 0.60 -1.07 -5.39
N VAL A 60 1.46 -2.00 -5.75
CA VAL A 60 2.88 -1.93 -5.47
C VAL A 60 3.64 -1.87 -6.78
N THR A 61 4.55 -0.91 -6.88
CA THR A 61 5.48 -0.82 -7.99
C THR A 61 6.89 -0.86 -7.42
N THR A 62 7.71 -1.77 -7.94
CA THR A 62 9.10 -1.86 -7.53
C THR A 62 9.99 -1.44 -8.69
N TYR A 63 11.01 -0.67 -8.37
CA TYR A 63 11.94 -0.16 -9.37
C TYR A 63 13.35 -0.24 -8.80
N GLY A 64 14.09 -1.26 -9.22
CA GLY A 64 15.37 -1.56 -8.62
C GLY A 64 15.22 -1.95 -7.16
N SER A 65 15.83 -1.20 -6.26
CA SER A 65 15.73 -1.41 -4.82
C SER A 65 14.68 -0.50 -4.16
N ARG A 66 13.91 0.24 -4.95
CA ARG A 66 12.91 1.19 -4.45
C ARG A 66 11.52 0.62 -4.53
N ILE A 67 10.70 0.94 -3.55
CA ILE A 67 9.32 0.48 -3.46
C ILE A 67 8.40 1.71 -3.47
N TYR A 68 7.39 1.68 -4.34
CA TYR A 68 6.35 2.69 -4.43
C TYR A 68 5.02 2.01 -4.17
N VAL A 69 4.23 2.58 -3.28
CA VAL A 69 2.96 1.98 -2.88
C VAL A 69 1.83 3.00 -3.06
N ASP A 70 0.74 2.56 -3.68
CA ASP A 70 -0.50 3.32 -3.77
C ASP A 70 -1.59 2.58 -3.01
N VAL A 71 -2.19 3.24 -2.03
CA VAL A 71 -3.26 2.67 -1.21
C VAL A 71 -4.53 3.47 -1.43
N SER A 72 -5.61 2.77 -1.78
CA SER A 72 -6.92 3.39 -1.99
C SER A 72 -7.85 2.95 -0.86
N VAL A 73 -8.36 3.90 -0.10
CA VAL A 73 -9.08 3.65 1.16
C VAL A 73 -10.39 4.39 1.24
N VAL A 74 -11.30 3.84 2.05
CA VAL A 74 -12.51 4.52 2.50
C VAL A 74 -12.31 4.87 3.97
N MET A 75 -12.45 6.15 4.30
CA MET A 75 -12.26 6.63 5.66
C MET A 75 -13.59 6.76 6.40
N LYS A 76 -13.51 6.77 7.73
CA LYS A 76 -14.66 7.01 8.59
C LYS A 76 -15.03 8.48 8.55
N TYR A 77 -16.33 8.77 8.46
CA TYR A 77 -16.83 10.15 8.53
C TYR A 77 -16.49 10.79 9.88
N GLY A 78 -16.09 12.04 9.85
CA GLY A 78 -15.76 12.80 11.05
C GLY A 78 -14.29 12.80 11.44
N VAL A 79 -13.46 11.97 10.81
CA VAL A 79 -12.01 12.00 11.06
C VAL A 79 -11.34 13.08 10.20
N SER A 80 -10.19 13.56 10.68
CA SER A 80 -9.36 14.44 9.86
C SER A 80 -8.67 13.63 8.77
N ILE A 81 -9.04 13.88 7.52
CA ILE A 81 -8.49 13.16 6.37
C ILE A 81 -6.96 13.30 6.33
N ASN A 82 -6.45 14.50 6.53
CA ASN A 82 -5.01 14.73 6.50
C ASN A 82 -4.26 13.98 7.60
N ALA A 83 -4.80 14.00 8.82
CA ALA A 83 -4.17 13.32 9.94
C ALA A 83 -4.18 11.81 9.77
N VAL A 84 -5.31 11.25 9.33
CA VAL A 84 -5.45 9.81 9.10
C VAL A 84 -4.57 9.36 7.94
N ALA A 85 -4.54 10.11 6.86
CA ALA A 85 -3.72 9.79 5.70
C ALA A 85 -2.22 9.81 6.05
N GLU A 86 -1.79 10.78 6.84
CA GLU A 86 -0.40 10.88 7.27
C GLU A 86 -0.01 9.71 8.17
N ALA A 87 -0.87 9.35 9.13
CA ALA A 87 -0.66 8.22 10.02
C ALA A 87 -0.63 6.90 9.23
N LEU A 88 -1.54 6.75 8.28
CA LEU A 88 -1.58 5.59 7.40
C LEU A 88 -0.29 5.46 6.59
N ARG A 89 0.18 6.54 6.04
CA ARG A 89 1.40 6.59 5.25
C ARG A 89 2.61 6.12 6.06
N GLU A 90 2.75 6.65 7.25
CA GLU A 90 3.84 6.27 8.15
C GLU A 90 3.76 4.81 8.57
N GLU A 91 2.57 4.32 8.89
CA GLU A 91 2.36 2.95 9.31
C GLU A 91 2.69 1.95 8.19
N VAL A 92 2.22 2.21 6.98
CA VAL A 92 2.50 1.36 5.81
C VAL A 92 3.99 1.37 5.51
N LYS A 93 4.59 2.55 5.50
CA LYS A 93 6.03 2.69 5.25
C LYS A 93 6.85 1.90 6.27
N TYR A 94 6.54 2.07 7.54
CA TYR A 94 7.27 1.40 8.62
C TYR A 94 7.18 -0.12 8.51
N LYS A 95 5.96 -0.64 8.35
CA LYS A 95 5.75 -2.09 8.28
C LYS A 95 6.40 -2.70 7.05
N LEU A 96 6.36 -2.02 5.92
CA LEU A 96 7.02 -2.52 4.71
C LEU A 96 8.54 -2.49 4.84
N GLU A 97 9.10 -1.45 5.42
CA GLU A 97 10.55 -1.38 5.63
C GLU A 97 11.03 -2.48 6.56
N VAL A 98 10.28 -2.78 7.63
CA VAL A 98 10.60 -3.88 8.54
C VAL A 98 10.48 -5.23 7.85
N PHE A 99 9.41 -5.41 7.06
CA PHE A 99 9.16 -6.67 6.35
C PHE A 99 10.19 -6.96 5.27
N THR A 100 10.50 -5.98 4.45
CA THR A 100 11.40 -6.17 3.30
C THR A 100 12.86 -5.93 3.63
N GLY A 101 13.15 -5.17 4.66
CA GLY A 101 14.50 -4.70 4.95
C GLY A 101 14.99 -3.63 3.98
N MET A 102 14.10 -3.09 3.15
CA MET A 102 14.44 -2.10 2.13
C MET A 102 13.66 -0.82 2.35
N LEU A 103 14.17 0.28 1.82
CA LEU A 103 13.53 1.58 1.95
C LEU A 103 12.32 1.69 1.02
N VAL A 104 11.23 2.20 1.57
CA VAL A 104 10.03 2.55 0.80
C VAL A 104 10.17 4.02 0.38
N ASP A 105 10.17 4.25 -0.92
CA ASP A 105 10.40 5.58 -1.47
C ASP A 105 9.20 6.49 -1.27
N SER A 106 8.01 6.00 -1.58
CA SER A 106 6.79 6.77 -1.37
C SER A 106 5.58 5.86 -1.11
N VAL A 107 4.65 6.38 -0.33
CA VAL A 107 3.33 5.78 -0.10
C VAL A 107 2.30 6.85 -0.42
N ASN A 108 1.50 6.61 -1.47
CA ASN A 108 0.42 7.52 -1.85
C ASN A 108 -0.90 6.99 -1.32
N VAL A 109 -1.67 7.87 -0.72
CA VAL A 109 -2.97 7.51 -0.15
C VAL A 109 -4.05 8.18 -0.99
N ASN A 110 -4.95 7.37 -1.55
CA ASN A 110 -6.10 7.84 -2.31
C ASN A 110 -7.36 7.61 -1.49
N VAL A 111 -8.03 8.69 -1.09
CA VAL A 111 -9.28 8.60 -0.34
C VAL A 111 -10.42 8.57 -1.36
N ILE A 112 -11.04 7.41 -1.51
CA ILE A 112 -12.07 7.19 -2.53
C ILE A 112 -13.49 7.35 -2.00
N GLY A 113 -13.65 7.47 -0.70
CA GLY A 113 -14.97 7.65 -0.10
C GLY A 113 -14.90 7.80 1.40
N VAL A 114 -16.04 8.17 1.97
CA VAL A 114 -16.21 8.36 3.41
C VAL A 114 -17.50 7.66 3.82
N LYS A 115 -17.45 6.88 4.90
CA LYS A 115 -18.62 6.17 5.44
C LYS A 115 -19.00 6.69 6.81
N LEU A 116 -20.31 6.79 7.00
CA LEU A 116 -20.89 7.12 8.30
C LEU A 116 -20.79 5.96 9.28
#